data_98c03c408966bad700545de4855617f3
#
_entry.id   98c03c408966bad700545de4855617f3
#
_cell.length_a   1.000
_cell.length_b   1.000
_cell.length_c   1.000
_cell.angle_alpha   90.00
_cell.angle_beta   90.00
_cell.angle_gamma   90.00
#
_symmetry.space_group_name_H-M   'P 1'
#
loop_
_entity.id
_entity.type
_entity.pdbx_description
1 polymer ?
#
loop_
_entity_poly.entity_id
_entity_poly.type
_entity_poly.pdbx_seq_one_letter_code
_entity_poly.pdbx_strand_id
1 'polypeptide(L)'
;LVPGKLPELTLMKASSDGWKWRPGLTEASNPIDQWRTKSFQLDDTWNDAALPIGYGSVRGLTLATQIEGMRNSFTSVFLRNKFNVSPGEIPQQLQIRYSVDDGMILWINGKECLRYNVNEGEQTVANTASRNGQEGVWRETLVEGVSSYLNEGENLVAVQLFNVSTSSSDLGIDLEIIRPSRGENEPPRPSPGSQNTTLTSNAIPLIRQVKHSPESPKSGDETTISAKVTSSSGVKSVKLEYQIVSPGEYIPAYLAKTTSQLISRPNSERVINPAYNDPDNWQSVIMKDDGLG
;
A
#
# COMPACT_ATOMS: atom_id res chain seq x y z
N LEU A 1 -17.27 -9.66 -8.22
CA LEU A 1 -16.12 -9.66 -7.33
C LEU A 1 -15.30 -10.91 -7.63
N VAL A 2 -14.11 -10.74 -8.19
CA VAL A 2 -13.16 -11.85 -8.38
C VAL A 2 -12.69 -12.25 -6.97
N PRO A 3 -12.90 -13.50 -6.52
CA PRO A 3 -12.47 -13.94 -5.19
C PRO A 3 -10.95 -13.84 -5.10
N GLY A 4 -10.44 -13.13 -4.09
CA GLY A 4 -9.01 -13.03 -3.77
C GLY A 4 -8.36 -11.68 -4.02
N LYS A 5 -8.97 -10.77 -4.77
CA LYS A 5 -8.43 -9.43 -4.99
C LYS A 5 -9.01 -8.46 -3.96
N LEU A 6 -8.23 -8.09 -2.95
CA LEU A 6 -8.56 -6.95 -2.10
C LEU A 6 -8.21 -5.67 -2.89
N PRO A 7 -9.17 -4.76 -3.12
CA PRO A 7 -8.87 -3.49 -3.77
C PRO A 7 -7.90 -2.65 -2.92
N GLU A 8 -7.23 -1.71 -3.56
CA GLU A 8 -6.49 -0.67 -2.85
C GLU A 8 -7.43 0.05 -1.85
N LEU A 9 -6.93 0.33 -0.65
CA LEU A 9 -7.67 1.06 0.38
C LEU A 9 -6.80 2.18 0.93
N THR A 10 -7.26 3.41 0.80
CA THR A 10 -6.64 4.57 1.42
C THR A 10 -6.97 4.57 2.92
N LEU A 11 -5.96 4.39 3.76
CA LEU A 11 -6.05 4.44 5.22
C LEU A 11 -5.94 5.87 5.74
N MET A 12 -5.13 6.69 5.08
CA MET A 12 -5.00 8.13 5.30
C MET A 12 -4.80 8.80 3.95
N LYS A 13 -5.68 9.69 3.57
CA LYS A 13 -5.60 10.40 2.27
C LYS A 13 -4.68 11.62 2.37
N ALA A 14 -4.12 12.01 1.23
CA ALA A 14 -3.45 13.29 1.08
C ALA A 14 -4.39 14.46 1.45
N SER A 15 -3.82 15.57 1.85
CA SER A 15 -4.56 16.77 2.27
C SER A 15 -5.56 16.49 3.39
N SER A 16 -5.20 15.61 4.34
CA SER A 16 -6.06 15.21 5.46
C SER A 16 -5.98 16.17 6.63
N ASP A 17 -7.11 16.27 7.33
CA ASP A 17 -7.23 16.96 8.62
C ASP A 17 -6.80 16.11 9.81
N GLY A 18 -6.90 16.67 11.01
CA GLY A 18 -6.68 15.95 12.26
C GLY A 18 -5.23 15.79 12.67
N TRP A 19 -4.32 16.46 11.99
CA TRP A 19 -2.93 16.51 12.36
C TRP A 19 -2.71 17.40 13.57
N LYS A 20 -1.69 17.05 14.36
CA LYS A 20 -1.10 17.89 15.38
C LYS A 20 0.34 18.18 14.97
N TRP A 21 0.76 19.43 15.10
CA TRP A 21 2.11 19.84 14.77
C TRP A 21 2.76 20.64 15.91
N ARG A 22 4.08 20.61 15.95
CA ARG A 22 4.90 21.33 16.94
C ARG A 22 6.17 21.84 16.29
N PRO A 23 6.58 23.12 16.52
CA PRO A 23 7.87 23.62 16.04
C PRO A 23 9.05 22.92 16.76
N GLY A 24 10.11 22.65 16.02
CA GLY A 24 11.34 22.04 16.51
C GLY A 24 12.26 23.03 17.25
N LEU A 25 11.69 23.83 18.14
CA LEU A 25 12.45 24.74 19.02
C LEU A 25 13.14 23.99 20.17
N THR A 26 12.50 22.94 20.63
CA THR A 26 13.02 22.00 21.64
C THR A 26 12.55 20.60 21.29
N GLU A 27 13.20 19.57 21.88
CA GLU A 27 12.74 18.17 21.67
C GLU A 27 11.28 17.99 22.05
N ALA A 28 10.58 17.16 21.28
CA ALA A 28 9.15 16.91 21.46
C ALA A 28 8.83 16.08 22.69
N SER A 29 9.82 15.34 23.21
CA SER A 29 9.66 14.50 24.40
C SER A 29 11.02 14.17 25.03
N ASN A 30 10.99 13.72 26.29
CA ASN A 30 12.09 13.07 26.98
C ASN A 30 11.57 11.78 27.64
N PRO A 31 12.02 10.58 27.23
CA PRO A 31 12.95 10.27 26.13
C PRO A 31 12.55 10.83 24.77
N ILE A 32 13.57 11.04 23.90
CA ILE A 32 13.43 11.73 22.62
C ILE A 32 12.43 11.06 21.64
N ASP A 33 12.20 9.76 21.78
CA ASP A 33 11.34 8.94 20.94
C ASP A 33 9.91 8.79 21.46
N GLN A 34 9.62 9.25 22.70
CA GLN A 34 8.32 9.00 23.33
C GLN A 34 7.15 9.66 22.57
N TRP A 35 7.37 10.82 21.97
CA TRP A 35 6.37 11.51 21.16
C TRP A 35 5.83 10.70 19.96
N ARG A 36 6.55 9.66 19.56
CA ARG A 36 6.20 8.75 18.44
C ARG A 36 5.26 7.62 18.87
N THR A 37 4.88 7.57 20.15
CA THR A 37 4.05 6.50 20.73
C THR A 37 2.61 6.94 20.97
N LYS A 38 1.68 5.99 20.99
CA LYS A 38 0.26 6.26 21.27
C LYS A 38 0.01 6.75 22.69
N SER A 39 0.85 6.35 23.65
CA SER A 39 0.72 6.72 25.07
C SER A 39 1.17 8.14 25.39
N PHE A 40 1.91 8.78 24.48
CA PHE A 40 2.36 10.16 24.69
C PHE A 40 1.20 11.12 24.71
N GLN A 41 1.15 11.95 25.77
CA GLN A 41 0.15 13.00 25.92
C GLN A 41 0.68 14.31 25.33
N LEU A 42 -0.15 14.94 24.51
CA LEU A 42 0.17 16.23 23.92
C LEU A 42 0.04 17.33 24.98
N ASP A 43 1.00 18.25 25.00
CA ASP A 43 0.95 19.49 25.79
C ASP A 43 0.52 20.69 24.92
N ASP A 44 0.47 21.89 25.52
CA ASP A 44 0.04 23.11 24.86
C ASP A 44 0.98 23.62 23.75
N THR A 45 2.12 22.95 23.53
CA THR A 45 3.05 23.28 22.43
C THR A 45 2.62 22.66 21.09
N TRP A 46 1.63 21.76 21.11
CA TRP A 46 1.07 21.12 19.92
C TRP A 46 -0.15 21.85 19.41
N ASN A 47 -0.14 22.20 18.13
CA ASN A 47 -1.19 22.94 17.44
C ASN A 47 -1.96 22.04 16.49
N ASP A 48 -3.22 22.39 16.19
CA ASP A 48 -3.99 21.73 15.15
C ASP A 48 -3.46 22.05 13.76
N ALA A 49 -3.52 21.07 12.86
CA ALA A 49 -3.10 21.23 11.48
C ALA A 49 -3.92 20.36 10.51
N ALA A 50 -3.85 20.75 9.25
CA ALA A 50 -4.22 19.95 8.09
C ALA A 50 -3.04 19.91 7.11
N LEU A 51 -2.88 18.82 6.39
CA LEU A 51 -1.96 18.73 5.26
C LEU A 51 -2.58 19.39 4.01
N PRO A 52 -1.76 19.91 3.08
CA PRO A 52 -0.31 20.10 3.19
C PRO A 52 0.05 21.15 4.24
N ILE A 53 1.10 20.88 5.03
CA ILE A 53 1.64 21.81 6.02
C ILE A 53 3.06 22.24 5.63
N GLY A 54 3.39 23.51 5.88
CA GLY A 54 4.70 24.04 5.59
C GLY A 54 4.78 25.57 5.75
N TYR A 55 5.83 26.17 5.22
CA TYR A 55 5.96 27.62 5.09
C TYR A 55 6.57 28.00 3.75
N GLY A 56 6.43 29.26 3.36
CA GLY A 56 6.92 29.74 2.08
C GLY A 56 6.04 29.27 0.92
N SER A 57 6.66 29.12 -0.25
CA SER A 57 5.97 28.68 -1.49
C SER A 57 6.61 27.39 -1.99
N VAL A 58 6.02 26.27 -1.65
CA VAL A 58 6.48 24.94 -2.08
C VAL A 58 5.75 24.57 -3.36
N ARG A 59 6.50 24.37 -4.44
CA ARG A 59 5.91 24.00 -5.73
C ARG A 59 5.12 22.70 -5.62
N GLY A 60 3.89 22.68 -6.17
CA GLY A 60 3.03 21.51 -6.19
C GLY A 60 2.27 21.25 -4.89
N LEU A 61 2.43 22.07 -3.86
CA LEU A 61 1.64 22.04 -2.63
C LEU A 61 0.87 23.34 -2.43
N THR A 62 -0.42 23.24 -2.16
CA THR A 62 -1.24 24.35 -1.67
C THR A 62 -1.39 24.18 -0.17
N LEU A 63 -0.60 24.92 0.62
CA LEU A 63 -0.55 24.73 2.06
C LEU A 63 -1.88 25.03 2.74
N ALA A 64 -2.46 24.05 3.41
CA ALA A 64 -3.63 24.18 4.26
C ALA A 64 -3.25 24.74 5.65
N THR A 65 -2.05 24.42 6.11
CA THR A 65 -1.49 24.97 7.35
C THR A 65 -0.19 25.68 7.06
N GLN A 66 -0.10 26.97 7.44
CA GLN A 66 1.11 27.79 7.35
C GLN A 66 1.86 27.74 8.67
N ILE A 67 3.17 27.46 8.63
CA ILE A 67 4.06 27.50 9.78
C ILE A 67 4.67 28.89 9.85
N GLU A 68 4.34 29.62 10.90
CA GLU A 68 4.86 30.95 11.11
C GLU A 68 6.23 30.94 11.82
N GLY A 69 7.09 31.87 11.46
CA GLY A 69 8.35 32.13 12.16
C GLY A 69 9.42 31.05 12.06
N MET A 70 9.32 30.11 11.11
CA MET A 70 10.33 29.06 10.96
C MET A 70 11.64 29.56 10.40
N ARG A 71 11.59 30.40 9.37
CA ARG A 71 12.80 30.92 8.69
C ARG A 71 13.70 31.69 9.67
N ASN A 72 14.99 31.33 9.68
CA ASN A 72 16.03 31.84 10.58
C ASN A 72 15.81 31.49 12.06
N SER A 73 14.94 30.54 12.38
CA SER A 73 14.61 30.15 13.77
C SER A 73 14.91 28.69 14.05
N PHE A 74 14.22 27.78 13.38
CA PHE A 74 14.36 26.33 13.60
C PHE A 74 14.35 25.57 12.28
N THR A 75 14.85 24.31 12.29
CA THR A 75 15.04 23.49 11.08
C THR A 75 14.12 22.28 11.02
N SER A 76 13.38 21.97 12.08
CA SER A 76 12.54 20.78 12.08
C SER A 76 11.14 21.05 12.62
N VAL A 77 10.19 20.20 12.25
CA VAL A 77 8.79 20.24 12.68
C VAL A 77 8.35 18.82 13.01
N PHE A 78 7.62 18.66 14.10
CA PHE A 78 7.02 17.39 14.51
C PHE A 78 5.56 17.38 14.13
N LEU A 79 5.11 16.27 13.55
CA LEU A 79 3.73 16.05 13.11
C LEU A 79 3.21 14.73 13.65
N ARG A 80 1.92 14.68 14.01
CA ARG A 80 1.25 13.47 14.46
C ARG A 80 -0.18 13.42 13.94
N ASN A 81 -0.64 12.24 13.56
CA ASN A 81 -2.04 11.97 13.26
C ASN A 81 -2.35 10.49 13.53
N LYS A 82 -3.63 10.13 13.46
CA LYS A 82 -4.11 8.77 13.67
C LYS A 82 -4.84 8.26 12.44
N PHE A 83 -4.76 6.96 12.20
CA PHE A 83 -5.54 6.27 11.19
C PHE A 83 -6.03 4.93 11.73
N ASN A 84 -7.08 4.38 11.12
CA ASN A 84 -7.69 3.14 11.57
C ASN A 84 -7.48 2.02 10.56
N VAL A 85 -7.25 0.81 11.09
CA VAL A 85 -7.23 -0.44 10.34
C VAL A 85 -8.41 -1.28 10.82
N SER A 86 -9.28 -1.72 9.90
CA SER A 86 -10.44 -2.53 10.24
C SER A 86 -10.03 -3.88 10.84
N PRO A 87 -10.84 -4.48 11.74
CA PRO A 87 -10.59 -5.81 12.26
C PRO A 87 -10.43 -6.85 11.13
N GLY A 88 -9.40 -7.68 11.23
CA GLY A 88 -9.05 -8.69 10.22
C GLY A 88 -8.39 -8.13 8.95
N GLU A 89 -8.11 -6.84 8.88
CA GLU A 89 -7.57 -6.19 7.67
C GLU A 89 -6.13 -5.67 7.82
N ILE A 90 -5.39 -6.13 8.84
CA ILE A 90 -3.97 -5.74 8.99
C ILE A 90 -3.20 -6.14 7.72
N PRO A 91 -2.64 -5.17 6.98
CA PRO A 91 -1.90 -5.46 5.76
C PRO A 91 -0.50 -6.01 6.09
N GLN A 92 0.09 -6.72 5.13
CA GLN A 92 1.50 -7.13 5.20
C GLN A 92 2.45 -6.01 4.83
N GLN A 93 1.96 -5.08 4.01
CA GLN A 93 2.71 -3.96 3.51
C GLN A 93 1.82 -2.72 3.38
N LEU A 94 2.43 -1.56 3.49
CA LEU A 94 1.80 -0.27 3.21
C LEU A 94 2.55 0.42 2.07
N GLN A 95 1.83 1.15 1.25
CA GLN A 95 2.38 2.10 0.32
C GLN A 95 2.23 3.49 0.92
N ILE A 96 3.35 4.17 1.10
CA ILE A 96 3.38 5.56 1.55
C ILE A 96 3.70 6.42 0.34
N ARG A 97 2.76 7.27 -0.06
CA ARG A 97 2.97 8.29 -1.08
C ARG A 97 3.17 9.63 -0.38
N TYR A 98 4.13 10.41 -0.85
CA TYR A 98 4.48 11.66 -0.21
C TYR A 98 5.10 12.66 -1.17
N SER A 99 4.85 13.92 -0.92
CA SER A 99 5.56 15.06 -1.49
C SER A 99 6.18 15.83 -0.33
N VAL A 100 7.49 15.98 -0.31
CA VAL A 100 8.22 16.60 0.79
C VAL A 100 9.36 17.48 0.27
N ASP A 101 9.54 18.57 0.94
CA ASP A 101 10.62 19.53 0.82
C ASP A 101 11.08 19.93 2.24
N ASP A 102 12.30 19.59 2.71
CA ASP A 102 13.43 18.90 2.06
C ASP A 102 13.54 17.43 2.43
N GLY A 103 13.36 17.06 3.70
CA GLY A 103 13.56 15.72 4.23
C GLY A 103 12.58 15.34 5.32
N MET A 104 12.38 14.04 5.55
CA MET A 104 11.51 13.55 6.61
C MET A 104 11.91 12.19 7.14
N ILE A 105 11.46 11.89 8.35
CA ILE A 105 11.38 10.54 8.90
C ILE A 105 9.94 10.29 9.32
N LEU A 106 9.41 9.11 8.96
CA LEU A 106 8.04 8.70 9.29
C LEU A 106 8.07 7.44 10.14
N TRP A 107 7.33 7.47 11.23
CA TRP A 107 7.11 6.33 12.14
C TRP A 107 5.63 5.97 12.17
N ILE A 108 5.35 4.67 12.33
CA ILE A 108 4.02 4.16 12.66
C ILE A 108 4.13 3.41 14.00
N ASN A 109 3.32 3.80 14.99
CA ASN A 109 3.33 3.25 16.35
C ASN A 109 4.75 3.20 16.99
N GLY A 110 5.59 4.20 16.69
CA GLY A 110 6.97 4.30 17.19
C GLY A 110 8.01 3.55 16.35
N LYS A 111 7.60 2.75 15.35
CA LYS A 111 8.51 2.05 14.44
C LYS A 111 8.82 2.91 13.22
N GLU A 112 10.10 3.16 12.95
CA GLU A 112 10.52 3.85 11.72
C GLU A 112 10.14 3.04 10.49
N CYS A 113 9.43 3.67 9.57
CA CYS A 113 8.91 3.07 8.34
C CYS A 113 9.54 3.66 7.09
N LEU A 114 9.92 4.93 7.15
CA LEU A 114 10.42 5.65 6.00
C LEU A 114 11.35 6.77 6.46
N ARG A 115 12.48 6.88 5.77
CA ARG A 115 13.44 7.98 5.90
C ARG A 115 13.76 8.51 4.51
N TYR A 116 13.57 9.78 4.29
CA TYR A 116 13.88 10.43 3.03
C TYR A 116 14.74 11.66 3.27
N ASN A 117 15.90 11.70 2.62
CA ASN A 117 16.82 12.84 2.61
C ASN A 117 17.27 13.31 4.01
N VAL A 118 17.40 12.39 4.96
CA VAL A 118 17.90 12.60 6.32
C VAL A 118 18.94 11.55 6.64
N ASN A 119 20.01 11.95 7.32
CA ASN A 119 21.11 11.06 7.70
C ASN A 119 20.64 9.93 8.64
N GLU A 120 21.38 8.82 8.64
CA GLU A 120 21.17 7.69 9.54
C GLU A 120 21.27 8.08 11.02
N GLY A 121 20.65 7.27 11.89
CA GLY A 121 20.67 7.44 13.34
C GLY A 121 19.53 8.32 13.88
N GLU A 122 19.48 8.45 15.20
CA GLU A 122 18.51 9.29 15.90
C GLU A 122 18.74 10.77 15.57
N GLN A 123 17.68 11.49 15.26
CA GLN A 123 17.75 12.91 14.90
C GLN A 123 17.19 13.77 16.02
N THR A 124 17.80 14.93 16.20
CA THR A 124 17.39 15.97 17.15
C THR A 124 16.73 17.14 16.40
N VAL A 125 16.19 18.09 17.15
CA VAL A 125 15.64 19.33 16.58
C VAL A 125 16.68 20.17 15.82
N ALA A 126 17.97 20.03 16.14
CA ALA A 126 19.06 20.77 15.51
C ALA A 126 19.53 20.17 14.18
N ASN A 127 19.08 18.94 13.85
CA ASN A 127 19.46 18.32 12.59
C ASN A 127 18.70 18.95 11.41
N THR A 128 19.26 18.73 10.22
CA THR A 128 18.73 19.23 8.95
C THR A 128 18.57 18.10 7.95
N ALA A 129 17.83 18.34 6.88
CA ALA A 129 17.89 17.49 5.71
C ALA A 129 19.33 17.41 5.16
N SER A 130 19.70 16.27 4.57
CA SER A 130 21.06 16.02 4.08
C SER A 130 21.38 16.78 2.77
N ARG A 131 20.35 17.25 2.07
CA ARG A 131 20.42 18.02 0.82
C ARG A 131 19.07 18.70 0.55
N ASN A 132 19.03 19.60 -0.43
CA ASN A 132 17.78 20.19 -0.88
C ASN A 132 16.83 19.10 -1.41
N GLY A 133 15.56 19.24 -1.08
CA GLY A 133 14.48 18.42 -1.62
C GLY A 133 14.21 18.73 -3.09
N GLN A 134 13.42 17.90 -3.73
CA GLN A 134 12.90 18.17 -5.07
C GLN A 134 11.40 18.44 -4.95
N GLU A 135 11.07 19.69 -4.97
CA GLU A 135 9.69 20.16 -4.86
C GLU A 135 8.79 19.69 -6.01
N GLY A 136 7.49 19.54 -5.72
CA GLY A 136 6.46 19.18 -6.68
C GLY A 136 6.53 17.76 -7.21
N VAL A 137 7.27 16.89 -6.54
CA VAL A 137 7.40 15.49 -6.92
C VAL A 137 6.76 14.60 -5.87
N TRP A 138 5.70 13.90 -6.25
CA TRP A 138 5.16 12.81 -5.47
C TRP A 138 6.03 11.56 -5.61
N ARG A 139 6.40 10.98 -4.50
CA ARG A 139 7.17 9.74 -4.38
C ARG A 139 6.33 8.68 -3.72
N GLU A 140 6.70 7.44 -3.92
CA GLU A 140 6.07 6.32 -3.23
C GLU A 140 7.12 5.36 -2.71
N THR A 141 6.86 4.80 -1.55
CA THR A 141 7.68 3.77 -0.91
C THR A 141 6.78 2.66 -0.41
N LEU A 142 7.13 1.43 -0.75
CA LEU A 142 6.50 0.24 -0.21
C LEU A 142 7.20 -0.15 1.09
N VAL A 143 6.45 -0.18 2.20
CA VAL A 143 6.93 -0.58 3.53
C VAL A 143 6.45 -1.98 3.82
N GLU A 144 7.37 -2.91 3.97
CA GLU A 144 7.07 -4.32 4.26
C GLU A 144 7.09 -4.63 5.77
N GLY A 145 6.48 -5.77 6.15
CA GLY A 145 6.52 -6.29 7.51
C GLY A 145 5.72 -5.47 8.53
N VAL A 146 4.83 -4.60 8.04
CA VAL A 146 4.05 -3.67 8.87
C VAL A 146 3.11 -4.37 9.83
N SER A 147 2.69 -5.59 9.54
CA SER A 147 1.84 -6.42 10.42
C SER A 147 2.45 -6.70 11.80
N SER A 148 3.76 -6.52 11.96
CA SER A 148 4.44 -6.70 13.25
C SER A 148 4.24 -5.54 14.23
N TYR A 149 3.76 -4.38 13.77
CA TYR A 149 3.59 -3.18 14.60
C TYR A 149 2.29 -2.40 14.32
N LEU A 150 1.51 -2.78 13.29
CA LEU A 150 0.15 -2.29 13.11
C LEU A 150 -0.82 -3.00 14.06
N ASN A 151 -1.82 -2.26 14.50
CA ASN A 151 -2.92 -2.78 15.31
C ASN A 151 -4.23 -2.71 14.52
N GLU A 152 -5.16 -3.62 14.83
CA GLU A 152 -6.56 -3.39 14.51
C GLU A 152 -7.07 -2.17 15.29
N GLY A 153 -7.92 -1.37 14.66
CA GLY A 153 -8.34 -0.09 15.18
C GLY A 153 -7.30 1.00 14.97
N GLU A 154 -7.12 1.85 15.98
CA GLU A 154 -6.32 3.06 15.90
C GLU A 154 -4.81 2.79 15.85
N ASN A 155 -4.15 3.45 14.89
CA ASN A 155 -2.70 3.50 14.73
C ASN A 155 -2.24 4.96 14.70
N LEU A 156 -1.04 5.23 15.19
CA LEU A 156 -0.42 6.54 15.19
C LEU A 156 0.58 6.64 14.04
N VAL A 157 0.48 7.68 13.24
CA VAL A 157 1.57 8.13 12.36
C VAL A 157 2.24 9.35 12.98
N ALA A 158 3.57 9.35 13.00
CA ALA A 158 4.41 10.45 13.47
C ALA A 158 5.44 10.79 12.40
N VAL A 159 5.66 12.08 12.15
CA VAL A 159 6.63 12.56 11.17
C VAL A 159 7.48 13.65 11.79
N GLN A 160 8.79 13.56 11.63
CA GLN A 160 9.69 14.70 11.80
C GLN A 160 10.10 15.18 10.42
N LEU A 161 9.77 16.42 10.11
CA LEU A 161 10.07 17.11 8.86
C LEU A 161 11.30 17.99 9.08
N PHE A 162 12.21 17.97 8.10
CA PHE A 162 13.50 18.66 8.21
C PHE A 162 13.71 19.59 7.02
N ASN A 163 14.09 20.81 7.33
CA ASN A 163 14.62 21.76 6.36
C ASN A 163 16.12 21.54 6.16
N VAL A 164 16.64 21.88 5.01
CA VAL A 164 18.08 21.81 4.70
C VAL A 164 18.91 22.86 5.49
N SER A 165 18.31 23.98 5.84
CA SER A 165 18.93 25.04 6.65
C SER A 165 17.89 25.95 7.28
N THR A 166 18.31 26.72 8.29
CA THR A 166 17.46 27.78 8.88
C THR A 166 17.14 28.91 7.89
N SER A 167 17.99 29.15 6.90
CA SER A 167 17.82 30.24 5.92
C SER A 167 17.00 29.86 4.69
N SER A 168 16.61 28.58 4.55
CA SER A 168 15.75 28.14 3.42
C SER A 168 14.51 29.00 3.30
N SER A 169 13.99 29.13 2.08
CA SER A 169 12.82 29.97 1.77
C SER A 169 11.51 29.29 2.10
N ASP A 170 11.51 27.97 2.17
CA ASP A 170 10.31 27.13 2.24
C ASP A 170 10.58 25.77 2.89
N LEU A 171 9.51 25.09 3.18
CA LEU A 171 9.44 23.69 3.65
C LEU A 171 8.00 23.23 3.47
N GLY A 172 7.78 21.97 3.11
CA GLY A 172 6.41 21.46 3.06
C GLY A 172 6.29 19.96 2.94
N ILE A 173 5.15 19.47 3.37
CA ILE A 173 4.80 18.05 3.24
C ILE A 173 3.33 17.85 2.94
N ASP A 174 3.03 16.88 2.09
CA ASP A 174 1.78 16.16 2.00
C ASP A 174 2.06 14.66 1.88
N LEU A 175 1.19 13.82 2.41
CA LEU A 175 1.36 12.37 2.34
C LEU A 175 0.02 11.63 2.38
N GLU A 176 0.03 10.40 1.88
CA GLU A 176 -1.05 9.44 2.04
C GLU A 176 -0.52 8.05 2.41
N ILE A 177 -1.32 7.30 3.15
CA ILE A 177 -1.02 5.93 3.56
C ILE A 177 -2.06 5.02 2.94
N ILE A 178 -1.60 4.03 2.18
CA ILE A 178 -2.44 3.17 1.37
C ILE A 178 -2.12 1.72 1.73
N ARG A 179 -3.18 0.93 1.90
CA ARG A 179 -3.09 -0.52 1.77
C ARG A 179 -3.13 -0.85 0.27
N PRO A 180 -2.04 -1.31 -0.34
CA PRO A 180 -2.04 -1.62 -1.76
C PRO A 180 -3.02 -2.77 -2.08
N SER A 181 -3.47 -2.83 -3.33
CA SER A 181 -4.28 -3.95 -3.78
C SER A 181 -3.49 -5.25 -3.61
N ARG A 182 -4.15 -6.26 -3.08
CA ARG A 182 -3.54 -7.60 -2.98
C ARG A 182 -3.84 -8.37 -4.26
N GLY A 183 -2.80 -8.80 -4.97
CA GLY A 183 -2.92 -9.66 -6.15
C GLY A 183 -3.34 -11.08 -5.78
N GLU A 184 -4.02 -11.79 -6.69
CA GLU A 184 -4.49 -13.17 -6.51
C GLU A 184 -3.35 -14.19 -6.29
N ASN A 185 -2.11 -13.83 -6.58
CA ASN A 185 -0.96 -14.72 -6.62
C ASN A 185 0.12 -14.43 -5.58
N GLU A 186 -0.12 -13.57 -4.58
CA GLU A 186 0.81 -13.50 -3.46
C GLU A 186 0.59 -14.70 -2.53
N PRO A 187 1.59 -15.59 -2.42
CA PRO A 187 1.48 -16.67 -1.45
C PRO A 187 1.32 -16.10 -0.05
N PRO A 188 0.44 -16.69 0.78
CA PRO A 188 0.34 -16.29 2.19
C PRO A 188 1.72 -16.44 2.83
N ARG A 189 2.26 -15.35 3.36
CA ARG A 189 3.55 -15.39 4.06
C ARG A 189 3.39 -16.18 5.37
N PRO A 190 4.33 -17.06 5.71
CA PRO A 190 4.27 -17.79 6.97
C PRO A 190 4.34 -16.81 8.15
N SER A 191 3.58 -17.11 9.20
CA SER A 191 3.54 -16.34 10.46
C SER A 191 4.24 -17.14 11.56
N PRO A 192 5.58 -17.22 11.61
CA PRO A 192 6.31 -18.02 12.60
C PRO A 192 5.98 -17.53 14.02
N GLY A 193 5.55 -18.45 14.90
CA GLY A 193 5.26 -18.15 16.30
C GLY A 193 3.91 -17.50 16.60
N SER A 194 3.07 -17.26 15.59
CA SER A 194 1.69 -16.76 15.75
C SER A 194 0.69 -17.56 14.92
N GLN A 195 -0.59 -17.42 15.26
CA GLN A 195 -1.65 -18.04 14.46
C GLN A 195 -1.55 -17.59 13.02
N ASN A 196 -1.62 -18.53 12.07
CA ASN A 196 -1.52 -18.22 10.64
C ASN A 196 -2.60 -17.21 10.26
N THR A 197 -2.19 -16.07 9.73
CA THR A 197 -3.10 -14.98 9.29
C THR A 197 -4.05 -15.40 8.17
N THR A 198 -3.79 -16.55 7.52
CA THR A 198 -4.68 -17.15 6.52
C THR A 198 -5.66 -18.16 7.11
N LEU A 199 -5.63 -18.39 8.42
CA LEU A 199 -6.59 -19.28 9.08
C LEU A 199 -7.97 -18.61 9.06
N THR A 200 -8.91 -19.22 8.36
CA THR A 200 -10.29 -18.79 8.29
C THR A 200 -11.21 -20.01 8.42
N SER A 201 -12.31 -19.86 9.15
CA SER A 201 -13.37 -20.89 9.21
C SER A 201 -14.14 -21.00 7.89
N ASN A 202 -14.04 -19.99 7.02
CA ASN A 202 -14.70 -19.92 5.71
C ASN A 202 -13.67 -19.84 4.59
N ALA A 203 -12.73 -20.80 4.54
CA ALA A 203 -11.79 -20.87 3.44
C ALA A 203 -12.53 -21.02 2.10
N ILE A 204 -12.10 -20.20 1.12
CA ILE A 204 -12.61 -20.34 -0.25
C ILE A 204 -12.30 -21.75 -0.78
N PRO A 205 -13.14 -22.32 -1.63
CA PRO A 205 -12.87 -23.62 -2.24
C PRO A 205 -11.52 -23.64 -2.96
N LEU A 206 -10.75 -24.70 -2.75
CA LEU A 206 -9.48 -24.91 -3.43
C LEU A 206 -9.69 -25.76 -4.66
N ILE A 207 -9.32 -25.23 -5.83
CA ILE A 207 -9.35 -25.96 -7.12
C ILE A 207 -7.95 -26.51 -7.36
N ARG A 208 -7.85 -27.81 -7.58
CA ARG A 208 -6.59 -28.52 -7.80
C ARG A 208 -6.73 -29.51 -8.94
N GLN A 209 -5.60 -30.02 -9.41
CA GLN A 209 -5.53 -31.10 -10.40
C GLN A 209 -6.44 -30.86 -11.62
N VAL A 210 -6.49 -29.60 -12.07
CA VAL A 210 -7.19 -29.27 -13.32
C VAL A 210 -6.44 -29.95 -14.47
N LYS A 211 -7.12 -30.77 -15.23
CA LYS A 211 -6.55 -31.46 -16.37
C LYS A 211 -7.62 -31.73 -17.43
N HIS A 212 -7.18 -32.02 -18.63
CA HIS A 212 -8.01 -32.45 -19.72
C HIS A 212 -7.56 -33.84 -20.26
N SER A 213 -8.49 -34.57 -20.85
CA SER A 213 -8.22 -35.84 -21.47
C SER A 213 -9.00 -35.92 -22.79
N PRO A 214 -8.34 -36.33 -23.89
CA PRO A 214 -6.92 -36.69 -24.02
C PRO A 214 -6.00 -35.48 -23.88
N GLU A 215 -4.71 -35.69 -23.54
CA GLU A 215 -3.72 -34.60 -23.39
C GLU A 215 -3.45 -33.86 -24.71
N SER A 216 -3.58 -34.52 -25.83
CA SER A 216 -3.42 -33.99 -27.18
C SER A 216 -4.62 -34.33 -28.03
N PRO A 217 -5.75 -33.64 -27.85
CA PRO A 217 -6.97 -33.94 -28.60
C PRO A 217 -6.79 -33.62 -30.08
N LYS A 218 -7.34 -34.47 -30.93
CA LYS A 218 -7.43 -34.24 -32.37
C LYS A 218 -8.78 -33.63 -32.73
N SER A 219 -8.89 -33.14 -33.95
CA SER A 219 -10.17 -32.64 -34.47
C SER A 219 -11.25 -33.71 -34.39
N GLY A 220 -12.35 -33.43 -33.69
CA GLY A 220 -13.47 -34.34 -33.48
C GLY A 220 -13.39 -35.18 -32.21
N ASP A 221 -12.30 -35.14 -31.46
CA ASP A 221 -12.20 -35.84 -30.17
C ASP A 221 -13.05 -35.14 -29.10
N GLU A 222 -13.78 -35.96 -28.34
CA GLU A 222 -14.44 -35.47 -27.12
C GLU A 222 -13.40 -35.21 -26.02
N THR A 223 -13.40 -33.99 -25.48
CA THR A 223 -12.44 -33.60 -24.46
C THR A 223 -13.14 -33.51 -23.11
N THR A 224 -12.69 -34.30 -22.15
CA THR A 224 -13.15 -34.24 -20.76
C THR A 224 -12.22 -33.31 -19.96
N ILE A 225 -12.81 -32.31 -19.28
CA ILE A 225 -12.11 -31.44 -18.31
C ILE A 225 -12.47 -31.94 -16.91
N SER A 226 -11.48 -32.15 -16.08
CA SER A 226 -11.65 -32.52 -14.67
C SER A 226 -10.86 -31.64 -13.72
N ALA A 227 -11.38 -31.45 -12.51
CA ALA A 227 -10.73 -30.71 -11.43
C ALA A 227 -11.09 -31.33 -10.08
N LYS A 228 -10.17 -31.32 -9.14
CA LYS A 228 -10.48 -31.61 -7.73
C LYS A 228 -10.77 -30.32 -7.00
N VAL A 229 -11.98 -30.20 -6.45
CA VAL A 229 -12.41 -29.02 -5.68
C VAL A 229 -12.70 -29.44 -4.26
N THR A 230 -12.08 -28.74 -3.28
CA THR A 230 -12.26 -29.01 -1.85
C THR A 230 -12.60 -27.74 -1.09
N SER A 231 -13.53 -27.82 -0.14
CA SER A 231 -13.90 -26.73 0.75
C SER A 231 -14.29 -27.28 2.12
N SER A 232 -13.96 -26.55 3.19
CA SER A 232 -14.39 -26.87 4.55
C SER A 232 -15.90 -26.69 4.77
N SER A 233 -16.54 -25.83 3.98
CA SER A 233 -17.99 -25.53 4.04
C SER A 233 -18.81 -26.25 2.98
N GLY A 234 -18.20 -27.18 2.22
CA GLY A 234 -18.82 -27.86 1.09
C GLY A 234 -18.73 -27.06 -0.21
N VAL A 235 -18.95 -27.75 -1.33
CA VAL A 235 -18.95 -27.17 -2.67
C VAL A 235 -20.36 -27.27 -3.23
N LYS A 236 -20.98 -26.13 -3.50
CA LYS A 236 -22.35 -26.07 -4.03
C LYS A 236 -22.41 -26.39 -5.53
N SER A 237 -21.47 -25.84 -6.29
CA SER A 237 -21.38 -26.04 -7.73
C SER A 237 -19.99 -25.67 -8.23
N VAL A 238 -19.55 -26.24 -9.33
CA VAL A 238 -18.34 -25.88 -10.04
C VAL A 238 -18.73 -25.55 -11.48
N LYS A 239 -18.26 -24.42 -11.99
CA LYS A 239 -18.52 -23.96 -13.36
C LYS A 239 -17.19 -23.92 -14.11
N LEU A 240 -17.16 -24.52 -15.29
CA LEU A 240 -16.09 -24.36 -16.26
C LEU A 240 -16.43 -23.18 -17.17
N GLU A 241 -15.52 -22.23 -17.30
CA GLU A 241 -15.59 -21.15 -18.28
C GLU A 241 -14.49 -21.34 -19.32
N TYR A 242 -14.85 -21.19 -20.59
CA TYR A 242 -13.93 -21.41 -21.70
C TYR A 242 -14.21 -20.46 -22.86
N GLN A 243 -13.20 -20.26 -23.71
CA GLN A 243 -13.29 -19.46 -24.92
C GLN A 243 -13.08 -20.37 -26.14
N ILE A 244 -13.85 -20.15 -27.21
CA ILE A 244 -13.64 -20.82 -28.49
C ILE A 244 -12.83 -19.88 -29.36
N VAL A 245 -11.66 -20.33 -29.80
CA VAL A 245 -10.73 -19.59 -30.66
C VAL A 245 -10.34 -20.42 -31.85
N SER A 246 -9.88 -19.81 -32.96
CA SER A 246 -9.38 -20.52 -34.13
C SER A 246 -8.11 -21.33 -33.78
N PRO A 247 -7.83 -22.43 -34.51
CA PRO A 247 -6.63 -23.22 -34.29
C PRO A 247 -5.34 -22.36 -34.32
N GLY A 248 -4.52 -22.50 -33.29
CA GLY A 248 -3.28 -21.72 -33.12
C GLY A 248 -3.46 -20.32 -32.56
N GLU A 249 -4.67 -19.87 -32.30
CA GLU A 249 -4.96 -18.59 -31.67
C GLU A 249 -5.30 -18.77 -30.17
N TYR A 250 -5.17 -17.70 -29.41
CA TYR A 250 -5.64 -17.58 -28.03
C TYR A 250 -5.93 -16.10 -27.71
N ILE A 251 -6.78 -15.85 -26.73
CA ILE A 251 -7.05 -14.50 -26.24
C ILE A 251 -6.24 -14.28 -24.96
N PRO A 252 -5.14 -13.52 -25.00
CA PRO A 252 -4.32 -13.30 -23.82
C PRO A 252 -5.07 -12.42 -22.79
N ALA A 253 -4.91 -12.73 -21.50
CA ALA A 253 -5.53 -11.96 -20.42
C ALA A 253 -5.04 -10.49 -20.37
N TYR A 254 -3.83 -10.24 -20.84
CA TYR A 254 -3.23 -8.91 -20.86
C TYR A 254 -2.72 -8.58 -22.26
N LEU A 255 -2.83 -7.31 -22.64
CA LEU A 255 -2.20 -6.81 -23.84
C LEU A 255 -0.67 -6.88 -23.71
N ALA A 256 0.00 -7.25 -24.79
CA ALA A 256 1.46 -7.26 -24.85
C ALA A 256 1.99 -5.82 -24.67
N LYS A 257 3.03 -5.65 -23.85
CA LYS A 257 3.75 -4.38 -23.76
C LYS A 257 4.53 -4.14 -25.06
N THR A 258 4.47 -2.92 -25.56
CA THR A 258 5.32 -2.52 -26.70
C THR A 258 6.78 -2.48 -26.27
N THR A 259 7.72 -2.57 -27.23
CA THR A 259 9.17 -2.46 -26.97
C THR A 259 9.51 -1.16 -26.24
N SER A 260 8.86 -0.05 -26.60
CA SER A 260 9.03 1.24 -25.91
C SER A 260 8.59 1.18 -24.44
N GLN A 261 7.47 0.55 -24.14
CA GLN A 261 6.99 0.36 -22.75
C GLN A 261 7.92 -0.55 -21.95
N LEU A 262 8.46 -1.60 -22.57
CA LEU A 262 9.42 -2.50 -21.90
C LEU A 262 10.73 -1.80 -21.55
N ILE A 263 11.17 -0.85 -22.37
CA ILE A 263 12.40 -0.09 -22.15
C ILE A 263 12.18 1.05 -21.15
N SER A 264 11.14 1.87 -21.36
CA SER A 264 10.91 3.10 -20.57
C SER A 264 10.17 2.88 -19.25
N ARG A 265 9.31 1.85 -19.17
CA ARG A 265 8.47 1.54 -18.02
C ARG A 265 8.30 0.03 -17.83
N PRO A 266 9.38 -0.74 -17.56
CA PRO A 266 9.32 -2.20 -17.46
C PRO A 266 8.34 -2.69 -16.39
N ASN A 267 8.19 -1.96 -15.30
CA ASN A 267 7.32 -2.28 -14.15
C ASN A 267 5.93 -1.64 -14.22
N SER A 268 5.55 -1.00 -15.35
CA SER A 268 4.20 -0.47 -15.51
C SER A 268 3.17 -1.61 -15.43
N GLU A 269 1.98 -1.30 -14.91
CA GLU A 269 0.88 -2.26 -14.84
C GLU A 269 0.56 -2.85 -16.22
N ARG A 270 0.14 -4.11 -16.21
CA ARG A 270 -0.33 -4.78 -17.42
C ARG A 270 -1.77 -4.31 -17.70
N VAL A 271 -2.03 -3.96 -18.94
CA VAL A 271 -3.38 -3.59 -19.38
C VAL A 271 -4.17 -4.86 -19.66
N ILE A 272 -5.33 -5.02 -19.02
CA ILE A 272 -6.23 -6.12 -19.30
C ILE A 272 -6.70 -6.04 -20.75
N ASN A 273 -6.65 -7.16 -21.44
CA ASN A 273 -7.16 -7.25 -22.82
C ASN A 273 -8.68 -7.12 -22.81
N PRO A 274 -9.27 -6.12 -23.48
CA PRO A 274 -10.72 -5.96 -23.52
C PRO A 274 -11.44 -7.21 -24.05
N ALA A 275 -10.88 -7.89 -25.06
CA ALA A 275 -11.45 -9.11 -25.62
C ALA A 275 -11.43 -10.29 -24.63
N TYR A 276 -10.46 -10.34 -23.71
CA TYR A 276 -10.45 -11.34 -22.63
C TYR A 276 -11.50 -11.02 -21.57
N ASN A 277 -11.73 -9.75 -21.30
CA ASN A 277 -12.69 -9.33 -20.27
C ASN A 277 -14.13 -9.20 -20.79
N ASP A 278 -14.34 -9.38 -22.09
CA ASP A 278 -15.65 -9.34 -22.71
C ASP A 278 -16.44 -10.62 -22.38
N PRO A 279 -17.56 -10.55 -21.64
CA PRO A 279 -18.35 -11.71 -21.25
C PRO A 279 -18.90 -12.50 -22.46
N ASP A 280 -19.11 -11.86 -23.61
CA ASP A 280 -19.64 -12.51 -24.82
C ASP A 280 -18.64 -13.48 -25.45
N ASN A 281 -17.35 -13.35 -25.12
CA ASN A 281 -16.31 -14.28 -25.56
C ASN A 281 -16.19 -15.53 -24.69
N TRP A 282 -16.96 -15.62 -23.57
CA TRP A 282 -16.90 -16.76 -22.67
C TRP A 282 -18.13 -17.61 -22.71
N GLN A 283 -17.91 -18.90 -22.81
CA GLN A 283 -18.98 -19.92 -22.64
C GLN A 283 -18.80 -20.58 -21.27
N SER A 284 -19.87 -21.11 -20.72
CA SER A 284 -19.80 -21.77 -19.42
C SER A 284 -20.64 -23.05 -19.38
N VAL A 285 -20.17 -24.02 -18.61
CA VAL A 285 -20.87 -25.27 -18.33
C VAL A 285 -20.73 -25.63 -16.85
N ILE A 286 -21.81 -26.13 -16.26
CA ILE A 286 -21.75 -26.66 -14.88
C ILE A 286 -21.09 -28.04 -14.95
N MET A 287 -20.02 -28.20 -14.17
CA MET A 287 -19.34 -29.50 -14.07
C MET A 287 -20.15 -30.45 -13.19
N LYS A 288 -20.10 -31.73 -13.54
CA LYS A 288 -20.72 -32.80 -12.76
C LYS A 288 -19.75 -33.34 -11.73
N ASP A 289 -20.23 -33.62 -10.54
CA ASP A 289 -19.48 -34.35 -9.52
C ASP A 289 -19.55 -35.84 -9.85
N ASP A 290 -18.40 -36.49 -9.98
CA ASP A 290 -18.29 -37.93 -10.24
C ASP A 290 -18.25 -38.76 -8.94
N GLY A 291 -18.23 -38.13 -7.79
CA GLY A 291 -18.16 -38.78 -6.46
C GLY A 291 -16.83 -39.47 -6.15
N LEU A 292 -15.76 -39.23 -6.93
CA LEU A 292 -14.44 -39.85 -6.77
C LEU A 292 -13.44 -38.93 -6.08
N GLY A 293 -13.89 -38.02 -5.20
CA GLY A 293 -13.10 -36.96 -4.53
C GLY A 293 -12.36 -37.35 -3.29
#